data_b963382a9c402044301e15f672553b27
#
_entry.id   b963382a9c402044301e15f672553b27
#
_cell.length_a   1.000
_cell.length_b   1.000
_cell.length_c   1.000
_cell.angle_alpha   90.00
_cell.angle_beta   90.00
_cell.angle_gamma   90.00
#
_symmetry.space_group_name_H-M   'P 1'
#
loop_
_entity.id
_entity.type
_entity.pdbx_description
1 polymer ?
#
loop_
_entity_poly.entity_id
_entity_poly.type
_entity_poly.pdbx_seq_one_letter_code
_entity_poly.pdbx_strand_id
1 'polypeptide(L)'
;MNQRAIHFMEAFIAGFVSTLVFHQGLLTLFYLAAVVPRAPYDLTAVPPLAVPAVISLAFWGGAWGVAIWPFLKNVDGPTYWLRAPAISTIASGSVTLFIVSPLKGMPMAGGWSPRVIVSTLMLNGTWGLGMALLMRLMRASRRHSELSVSIPRKKVSI
;
A
#
# COMPACT_ATOMS: atom_id res chain seq x y z
N MET A 1 -4.65 22.41 -9.65
CA MET A 1 -4.01 21.08 -9.85
C MET A 1 -4.99 20.19 -10.59
N ASN A 2 -4.55 19.48 -11.62
CA ASN A 2 -5.43 18.59 -12.42
C ASN A 2 -5.95 17.46 -11.51
N GLN A 3 -7.25 17.11 -11.61
CA GLN A 3 -7.89 16.05 -10.83
C GLN A 3 -7.16 14.69 -10.95
N ARG A 4 -6.60 14.39 -12.12
CA ARG A 4 -5.79 13.18 -12.32
C ARG A 4 -4.53 13.19 -11.45
N ALA A 5 -3.83 14.33 -11.38
CA ALA A 5 -2.63 14.45 -10.55
C ALA A 5 -2.93 14.28 -9.06
N ILE A 6 -4.07 14.80 -8.61
CA ILE A 6 -4.54 14.62 -7.23
C ILE A 6 -4.73 13.14 -6.92
N HIS A 7 -5.42 12.39 -7.79
CA HIS A 7 -5.67 10.98 -7.56
C HIS A 7 -4.38 10.13 -7.56
N PHE A 8 -3.42 10.45 -8.42
CA PHE A 8 -2.12 9.76 -8.40
C PHE A 8 -1.34 10.05 -7.12
N MET A 9 -1.35 11.29 -6.65
CA MET A 9 -0.72 11.66 -5.39
C MET A 9 -1.39 10.96 -4.19
N GLU A 10 -2.72 10.90 -4.16
CA GLU A 10 -3.47 10.16 -3.15
C GLU A 10 -3.15 8.66 -3.18
N ALA A 11 -3.05 8.06 -4.37
CA ALA A 11 -2.70 6.67 -4.52
C ALA A 11 -1.26 6.39 -4.05
N PHE A 12 -0.33 7.30 -4.32
CA PHE A 12 1.03 7.22 -3.80
C PHE A 12 1.04 7.30 -2.26
N ILE A 13 0.39 8.31 -1.68
CA ILE A 13 0.32 8.49 -0.23
C ILE A 13 -0.35 7.28 0.43
N ALA A 14 -1.46 6.80 -0.14
CA ALA A 14 -2.16 5.62 0.38
C ALA A 14 -1.29 4.37 0.36
N GLY A 15 -0.56 4.12 -0.73
CA GLY A 15 0.37 3.00 -0.84
C GLY A 15 1.56 3.12 0.11
N PHE A 16 2.14 4.32 0.23
CA PHE A 16 3.23 4.61 1.14
C PHE A 16 2.83 4.37 2.61
N VAL A 17 1.72 4.98 3.05
CA VAL A 17 1.20 4.84 4.41
C VAL A 17 0.76 3.39 4.67
N SER A 18 0.14 2.73 3.69
CA SER A 18 -0.23 1.33 3.82
C SER A 18 0.97 0.42 4.06
N THR A 19 2.13 0.73 3.48
CA THR A 19 3.36 -0.02 3.76
C THR A 19 3.76 0.14 5.23
N LEU A 20 3.74 1.35 5.76
CA LEU A 20 4.17 1.61 7.14
C LEU A 20 3.20 1.05 8.18
N VAL A 21 1.89 1.05 7.90
CA VAL A 21 0.87 0.65 8.86
C VAL A 21 0.47 -0.83 8.68
N PHE A 22 0.00 -1.19 7.50
CA PHE A 22 -0.60 -2.51 7.28
C PHE A 22 0.45 -3.58 6.97
N HIS A 23 1.38 -3.30 6.05
CA HIS A 23 2.42 -4.27 5.71
C HIS A 23 3.39 -4.46 6.87
N GLN A 24 3.92 -3.40 7.46
CA GLN A 24 4.85 -3.50 8.59
C GLN A 24 4.12 -3.99 9.86
N GLY A 25 2.86 -3.63 10.05
CA GLY A 25 2.04 -4.15 11.16
C GLY A 25 1.89 -5.67 11.08
N LEU A 26 1.51 -6.23 9.92
CA LEU A 26 1.44 -7.68 9.74
C LEU A 26 2.82 -8.34 9.84
N LEU A 27 3.86 -7.71 9.31
CA LEU A 27 5.24 -8.20 9.47
C LEU A 27 5.65 -8.27 10.94
N THR A 28 5.23 -7.29 11.76
CA THR A 28 5.46 -7.32 13.22
C THR A 28 4.80 -8.54 13.85
N LEU A 29 3.55 -8.83 13.49
CA LEU A 29 2.85 -10.02 14.00
C LEU A 29 3.56 -11.30 13.58
N PHE A 30 3.99 -11.40 12.33
CA PHE A 30 4.74 -12.58 11.85
C PHE A 30 6.10 -12.74 12.53
N TYR A 31 6.79 -11.63 12.81
CA TYR A 31 8.06 -11.64 13.53
C TYR A 31 7.88 -12.12 14.98
N LEU A 32 6.90 -11.56 15.70
CA LEU A 32 6.60 -11.96 17.08
C LEU A 32 6.12 -13.42 17.17
N ALA A 33 5.43 -13.91 16.16
CA ALA A 33 5.00 -15.31 16.08
C ALA A 33 6.10 -16.26 15.53
N ALA A 34 7.33 -15.78 15.34
CA ALA A 34 8.44 -16.54 14.75
C ALA A 34 8.13 -17.15 13.36
N VAL A 35 7.16 -16.58 12.63
CA VAL A 35 6.83 -16.99 11.26
C VAL A 35 7.90 -16.50 10.29
N VAL A 36 8.43 -15.29 10.47
CA VAL A 36 9.52 -14.74 9.66
C VAL A 36 10.67 -14.26 10.56
N PRO A 37 11.94 -14.44 10.15
CA PRO A 37 13.10 -14.00 10.96
C PRO A 37 13.39 -12.52 10.83
N ARG A 38 12.76 -11.82 9.86
CA ARG A 38 13.03 -10.41 9.55
C ARG A 38 12.27 -9.50 10.51
N ALA A 39 13.03 -8.64 11.22
CA ALA A 39 12.43 -7.60 12.05
C ALA A 39 11.67 -6.55 11.22
N PRO A 40 10.53 -6.05 11.70
CA PRO A 40 9.82 -4.93 11.07
C PRO A 40 10.58 -3.62 11.25
N TYR A 41 10.20 -2.61 10.47
CA TYR A 41 10.73 -1.23 10.55
C TYR A 41 12.25 -1.14 10.48
N ASP A 42 12.88 -1.93 9.60
CA ASP A 42 14.33 -1.96 9.39
C ASP A 42 14.84 -0.57 8.97
N LEU A 43 15.71 0.02 9.82
CA LEU A 43 16.30 1.33 9.62
C LEU A 43 17.70 1.26 8.97
N THR A 44 18.17 0.08 8.60
CA THR A 44 19.44 -0.09 7.89
C THR A 44 19.44 0.73 6.61
N ALA A 45 20.50 1.49 6.39
CA ALA A 45 20.68 2.30 5.19
C ALA A 45 20.83 1.41 3.96
N VAL A 46 20.06 1.70 2.89
CA VAL A 46 20.14 0.96 1.62
C VAL A 46 20.69 1.82 0.49
N PRO A 47 21.56 1.24 -0.37
CA PRO A 47 22.07 1.93 -1.56
C PRO A 47 20.94 2.31 -2.52
N PRO A 48 21.17 3.32 -3.41
CA PRO A 48 22.33 4.21 -3.50
C PRO A 48 22.24 5.43 -2.60
N LEU A 49 21.05 5.74 -2.07
CA LEU A 49 20.77 7.02 -1.37
C LEU A 49 20.97 6.94 0.15
N ALA A 50 21.39 5.81 0.68
CA ALA A 50 21.55 5.57 2.12
C ALA A 50 20.28 5.88 2.95
N VAL A 51 19.09 5.72 2.36
CA VAL A 51 17.82 5.88 3.06
C VAL A 51 17.50 4.63 3.88
N PRO A 52 16.76 4.75 5.02
CA PRO A 52 16.30 3.59 5.76
C PRO A 52 15.51 2.60 4.90
N ALA A 53 15.77 1.30 5.06
CA ALA A 53 15.14 0.23 4.28
C ALA A 53 13.61 0.29 4.32
N VAL A 54 13.01 0.62 5.48
CA VAL A 54 11.56 0.79 5.62
C VAL A 54 11.02 1.96 4.78
N ILE A 55 11.76 3.06 4.68
CA ILE A 55 11.36 4.23 3.87
C ILE A 55 11.48 3.90 2.38
N SER A 56 12.57 3.22 1.98
CA SER A 56 12.69 2.70 0.62
C SER A 56 11.53 1.77 0.25
N LEU A 57 11.17 0.85 1.16
CA LEU A 57 10.03 -0.05 0.96
C LEU A 57 8.71 0.72 0.83
N ALA A 58 8.49 1.73 1.69
CA ALA A 58 7.28 2.56 1.66
C ALA A 58 7.19 3.38 0.37
N PHE A 59 8.31 3.90 -0.14
CA PHE A 59 8.36 4.57 -1.44
C PHE A 59 7.89 3.64 -2.58
N TRP A 60 8.40 2.40 -2.61
CA TRP A 60 7.95 1.41 -3.58
C TRP A 60 6.48 1.02 -3.39
N GLY A 61 5.99 0.98 -2.15
CA GLY A 61 4.57 0.84 -1.87
C GLY A 61 3.75 1.98 -2.46
N GLY A 62 4.22 3.22 -2.36
CA GLY A 62 3.61 4.38 -3.03
C GLY A 62 3.59 4.22 -4.55
N ALA A 63 4.70 3.81 -5.17
CA ALA A 63 4.80 3.57 -6.61
C ALA A 63 3.81 2.48 -7.07
N TRP A 64 3.71 1.37 -6.33
CA TRP A 64 2.72 0.32 -6.56
C TRP A 64 1.29 0.82 -6.39
N GLY A 65 1.03 1.72 -5.42
CA GLY A 65 -0.27 2.37 -5.24
C GLY A 65 -0.70 3.10 -6.52
N VAL A 66 0.21 3.88 -7.11
CA VAL A 66 -0.02 4.57 -8.40
C VAL A 66 -0.29 3.57 -9.53
N ALA A 67 0.48 2.48 -9.60
CA ALA A 67 0.35 1.48 -10.65
C ALA A 67 -0.97 0.68 -10.56
N ILE A 68 -1.46 0.39 -9.35
CA ILE A 68 -2.69 -0.39 -9.12
C ILE A 68 -3.95 0.49 -9.21
N TRP A 69 -3.85 1.76 -8.86
CA TRP A 69 -4.99 2.68 -8.83
C TRP A 69 -5.87 2.68 -10.10
N PRO A 70 -5.35 2.70 -11.34
CA PRO A 70 -6.15 2.64 -12.56
C PRO A 70 -7.12 1.46 -12.62
N PHE A 71 -6.76 0.33 -12.02
CA PHE A 71 -7.59 -0.88 -11.99
C PHE A 71 -8.68 -0.84 -10.90
N LEU A 72 -8.59 0.10 -9.96
CA LEU A 72 -9.52 0.24 -8.83
C LEU A 72 -10.44 1.46 -8.96
N LYS A 73 -10.06 2.47 -9.72
CA LYS A 73 -10.74 3.79 -9.75
C LYS A 73 -12.22 3.74 -10.14
N ASN A 74 -12.61 2.78 -10.97
CA ASN A 74 -13.97 2.61 -11.49
C ASN A 74 -14.69 1.40 -10.89
N VAL A 75 -14.19 0.88 -9.77
CA VAL A 75 -14.75 -0.28 -9.08
C VAL A 75 -15.34 0.15 -7.75
N ASP A 76 -16.55 -0.30 -7.48
CA ASP A 76 -17.27 0.01 -6.24
C ASP A 76 -17.82 -1.27 -5.57
N GLY A 77 -18.37 -1.09 -4.37
CA GLY A 77 -19.00 -2.17 -3.61
C GLY A 77 -18.02 -3.27 -3.17
N PRO A 78 -18.51 -4.49 -2.96
CA PRO A 78 -17.68 -5.62 -2.48
C PRO A 78 -16.52 -5.96 -3.43
N THR A 79 -16.72 -5.79 -4.74
CA THR A 79 -15.70 -6.08 -5.75
C THR A 79 -14.44 -5.22 -5.58
N TYR A 80 -14.57 -3.99 -5.12
CA TYR A 80 -13.43 -3.13 -4.80
C TYR A 80 -12.54 -3.73 -3.74
N TRP A 81 -13.14 -4.23 -2.65
CA TRP A 81 -12.45 -4.80 -1.51
C TRP A 81 -11.81 -6.17 -1.81
N LEU A 82 -12.32 -6.89 -2.80
CA LEU A 82 -11.72 -8.15 -3.28
C LEU A 82 -10.61 -7.88 -4.31
N ARG A 83 -10.81 -6.94 -5.23
CA ARG A 83 -9.83 -6.63 -6.28
C ARG A 83 -8.54 -6.05 -5.73
N ALA A 84 -8.61 -5.15 -4.75
CA ALA A 84 -7.43 -4.49 -4.23
C ALA A 84 -6.42 -5.50 -3.66
N PRO A 85 -6.76 -6.37 -2.69
CA PRO A 85 -5.82 -7.37 -2.20
C PRO A 85 -5.45 -8.41 -3.27
N ALA A 86 -6.39 -8.83 -4.15
CA ALA A 86 -6.09 -9.81 -5.18
C ALA A 86 -5.02 -9.31 -6.18
N ILE A 87 -5.19 -8.10 -6.71
CA ILE A 87 -4.21 -7.50 -7.63
C ILE A 87 -2.87 -7.28 -6.91
N SER A 88 -2.90 -6.79 -5.67
CA SER A 88 -1.69 -6.55 -4.88
C SER A 88 -0.94 -7.84 -4.58
N THR A 89 -1.67 -8.89 -4.17
CA THR A 89 -1.09 -10.21 -3.89
C THR A 89 -0.44 -10.78 -5.15
N ILE A 90 -1.13 -10.73 -6.28
CA ILE A 90 -0.63 -11.32 -7.53
C ILE A 90 0.48 -10.45 -8.12
N ALA A 91 0.24 -9.16 -8.36
CA ALA A 91 1.20 -8.33 -9.08
C ALA A 91 2.44 -8.02 -8.23
N SER A 92 2.28 -7.34 -7.07
CA SER A 92 3.44 -6.96 -6.26
C SER A 92 4.06 -8.16 -5.54
N GLY A 93 3.25 -9.16 -5.16
CA GLY A 93 3.75 -10.42 -4.58
C GLY A 93 4.62 -11.21 -5.57
N SER A 94 4.18 -11.36 -6.81
CA SER A 94 4.99 -12.01 -7.85
C SER A 94 6.29 -11.25 -8.14
N VAL A 95 6.22 -9.92 -8.27
CA VAL A 95 7.44 -9.11 -8.47
C VAL A 95 8.39 -9.27 -7.27
N THR A 96 7.87 -9.31 -6.05
CA THR A 96 8.70 -9.54 -4.86
C THR A 96 9.39 -10.90 -4.90
N LEU A 97 8.66 -11.97 -5.22
CA LEU A 97 9.17 -13.34 -5.20
C LEU A 97 10.13 -13.64 -6.37
N PHE A 98 9.81 -13.15 -7.57
CA PHE A 98 10.52 -13.58 -8.79
C PHE A 98 11.52 -12.54 -9.32
N ILE A 99 11.43 -11.29 -8.89
CA ILE A 99 12.32 -10.22 -9.34
C ILE A 99 13.12 -9.64 -8.16
N VAL A 100 12.44 -9.13 -7.12
CA VAL A 100 13.12 -8.42 -6.03
C VAL A 100 13.98 -9.37 -5.20
N SER A 101 13.51 -10.59 -4.90
CA SER A 101 14.30 -11.56 -4.13
C SER A 101 15.60 -11.94 -4.82
N PRO A 102 15.64 -12.34 -6.11
CA PRO A 102 16.89 -12.60 -6.82
C PRO A 102 17.80 -11.39 -6.93
N LEU A 103 17.25 -10.19 -7.17
CA LEU A 103 18.05 -8.95 -7.22
C LEU A 103 18.74 -8.62 -5.89
N LYS A 104 18.20 -9.10 -4.78
CA LYS A 104 18.81 -8.99 -3.44
C LYS A 104 19.69 -10.18 -3.05
N GLY A 105 20.03 -11.04 -4.02
CA GLY A 105 20.84 -12.24 -3.77
C GLY A 105 20.13 -13.34 -2.99
N MET A 106 18.80 -13.25 -2.83
CA MET A 106 17.99 -14.28 -2.19
C MET A 106 17.50 -15.30 -3.24
N PRO A 107 17.26 -16.56 -2.85
CA PRO A 107 16.69 -17.54 -3.76
C PRO A 107 15.36 -17.07 -4.35
N MET A 108 15.15 -17.33 -5.66
CA MET A 108 13.88 -17.09 -6.34
C MET A 108 12.74 -17.77 -5.57
N ALA A 109 11.60 -17.09 -5.45
CA ALA A 109 10.44 -17.56 -4.69
C ALA A 109 10.78 -18.03 -3.26
N GLY A 110 11.85 -17.46 -2.65
CA GLY A 110 12.33 -17.87 -1.32
C GLY A 110 12.79 -19.32 -1.26
N GLY A 111 13.38 -19.85 -2.34
CA GLY A 111 13.75 -21.26 -2.46
C GLY A 111 12.54 -22.20 -2.49
N TRP A 112 11.40 -21.71 -2.97
CA TRP A 112 10.11 -22.43 -3.00
C TRP A 112 9.58 -22.82 -1.62
N SER A 113 10.03 -22.16 -0.56
CA SER A 113 9.50 -22.37 0.79
C SER A 113 8.05 -21.90 0.88
N PRO A 114 7.09 -22.78 1.24
CA PRO A 114 5.68 -22.39 1.40
C PRO A 114 5.51 -21.25 2.42
N ARG A 115 6.32 -21.25 3.49
CA ARG A 115 6.31 -20.18 4.50
C ARG A 115 6.64 -18.83 3.89
N VAL A 116 7.69 -18.74 3.06
CA VAL A 116 8.10 -17.48 2.42
C VAL A 116 7.06 -17.02 1.40
N ILE A 117 6.55 -17.94 0.59
CA ILE A 117 5.53 -17.63 -0.42
C ILE A 117 4.26 -17.12 0.26
N VAL A 118 3.70 -17.87 1.20
CA VAL A 118 2.45 -17.50 1.88
C VAL A 118 2.60 -16.19 2.64
N SER A 119 3.68 -16.00 3.42
CA SER A 119 3.89 -14.74 4.14
C SER A 119 4.04 -13.56 3.19
N THR A 120 4.74 -13.69 2.06
CA THR A 120 4.86 -12.64 1.05
C THR A 120 3.50 -12.27 0.45
N LEU A 121 2.69 -13.26 0.08
CA LEU A 121 1.35 -13.03 -0.48
C LEU A 121 0.44 -12.36 0.54
N MET A 122 0.45 -12.78 1.80
CA MET A 122 -0.34 -12.16 2.88
C MET A 122 0.09 -10.71 3.14
N LEU A 123 1.39 -10.43 3.20
CA LEU A 123 1.91 -9.07 3.39
C LEU A 123 1.46 -8.14 2.27
N ASN A 124 1.56 -8.58 1.01
CA ASN A 124 1.13 -7.78 -0.14
C ASN A 124 -0.40 -7.63 -0.21
N GLY A 125 -1.17 -8.67 0.13
CA GLY A 125 -2.63 -8.61 0.20
C GLY A 125 -3.12 -7.64 1.27
N THR A 126 -2.55 -7.70 2.46
CA THR A 126 -2.86 -6.79 3.57
C THR A 126 -2.47 -5.36 3.24
N TRP A 127 -1.34 -5.15 2.58
CA TRP A 127 -0.95 -3.85 2.05
C TRP A 127 -2.00 -3.33 1.04
N GLY A 128 -2.48 -4.16 0.12
CA GLY A 128 -3.50 -3.78 -0.85
C GLY A 128 -4.84 -3.39 -0.21
N LEU A 129 -5.27 -4.11 0.84
CA LEU A 129 -6.45 -3.75 1.63
C LEU A 129 -6.27 -2.40 2.32
N GLY A 130 -5.13 -2.16 2.95
CA GLY A 130 -4.82 -0.89 3.61
C GLY A 130 -4.80 0.28 2.65
N MET A 131 -4.17 0.11 1.47
CA MET A 131 -4.19 1.10 0.40
C MET A 131 -5.63 1.41 -0.05
N ALA A 132 -6.45 0.39 -0.28
CA ALA A 132 -7.84 0.55 -0.67
C ALA A 132 -8.66 1.31 0.38
N LEU A 133 -8.47 1.01 1.66
CA LEU A 133 -9.11 1.71 2.77
C LEU A 133 -8.72 3.19 2.79
N LEU A 134 -7.43 3.49 2.74
CA LEU A 134 -6.92 4.86 2.76
C LEU A 134 -7.45 5.68 1.58
N MET A 135 -7.48 5.10 0.38
CA MET A 135 -8.08 5.75 -0.79
C MET A 135 -9.57 6.06 -0.61
N ARG A 136 -10.34 5.17 0.03
CA ARG A 136 -11.77 5.42 0.33
C ARG A 136 -11.93 6.53 1.36
N LEU A 137 -11.11 6.56 2.40
CA LEU A 137 -11.13 7.61 3.42
C LEU A 137 -10.80 8.99 2.83
N MET A 138 -9.76 9.08 1.99
CA MET A 138 -9.39 10.33 1.31
C MET A 138 -10.51 10.85 0.40
N ARG A 139 -11.17 9.95 -0.35
CA ARG A 139 -12.32 10.31 -1.20
C ARG A 139 -13.51 10.80 -0.38
N ALA A 140 -13.83 10.13 0.74
CA ALA A 140 -14.93 10.53 1.61
C ALA A 140 -14.69 11.91 2.23
N SER A 141 -13.47 12.17 2.72
CA SER A 141 -13.07 13.45 3.28
C SER A 141 -13.21 14.60 2.27
N ARG A 142 -12.79 14.37 1.02
CA ARG A 142 -12.90 15.37 -0.05
C ARG A 142 -14.36 15.71 -0.37
N ARG A 143 -15.22 14.71 -0.51
CA ARG A 143 -16.66 14.92 -0.74
C ARG A 143 -17.29 15.74 0.37
N HIS A 144 -16.92 15.47 1.62
CA HIS A 144 -17.42 16.22 2.77
C HIS A 144 -16.98 17.70 2.70
N SER A 145 -15.73 17.97 2.34
CA SER A 145 -15.21 19.34 2.21
C SER A 145 -15.92 20.10 1.08
N GLU A 146 -16.17 19.48 -0.06
CA GLU A 146 -16.90 20.08 -1.19
C GLU A 146 -18.34 20.45 -0.81
N LEU A 147 -19.04 19.58 -0.09
CA LEU A 147 -20.41 19.84 0.39
C LEU A 147 -20.46 20.98 1.39
N SER A 148 -19.49 21.05 2.31
CA SER A 148 -19.44 22.12 3.32
C SER A 148 -19.17 23.52 2.71
N VAL A 149 -18.47 23.59 1.61
CA VAL A 149 -18.20 24.85 0.87
C VAL A 149 -19.43 25.28 0.03
N SER A 150 -20.24 24.32 -0.43
CA SER A 150 -21.41 24.60 -1.30
C SER A 150 -22.65 25.08 -0.54
N ILE A 151 -22.69 24.99 0.80
CA ILE A 151 -23.82 25.47 1.60
C ILE A 151 -23.68 26.99 1.82
N PRO A 152 -24.56 27.84 1.22
CA PRO A 152 -24.51 29.27 1.46
C PRO A 152 -24.76 29.54 2.95
N ARG A 153 -23.86 30.25 3.63
CA ARG A 153 -24.14 30.78 4.97
C ARG A 153 -25.38 31.67 4.86
N LYS A 154 -26.51 31.19 5.37
CA LYS A 154 -27.71 32.01 5.55
C LYS A 154 -27.28 33.25 6.36
N LYS A 155 -27.26 34.44 5.73
CA LYS A 155 -27.10 35.70 6.45
C LYS A 155 -28.25 35.79 7.42
N VAL A 156 -27.95 35.63 8.71
CA VAL A 156 -28.87 36.01 9.78
C VAL A 156 -28.88 37.55 9.76
N SER A 157 -29.90 38.15 9.13
CA SER A 157 -30.24 39.56 9.27
C SER A 157 -30.94 39.68 10.62
N ILE A 158 -30.27 40.38 11.53
CA ILE A 158 -30.81 40.89 12.76
C ILE A 158 -31.58 42.18 12.45
#